data_f1327d05661527ce533623fc8ad5d06d
#
_entry.id   f1327d05661527ce533623fc8ad5d06d
#
_cell.length_a   1.000
_cell.length_b   1.000
_cell.length_c   1.000
_cell.angle_alpha   90.00
_cell.angle_beta   90.00
_cell.angle_gamma   90.00
#
_symmetry.space_group_name_H-M   'P 1'
#
loop_
_entity.id
_entity.type
_entity.pdbx_description
1 polymer ?
#
loop_
_entity_poly.entity_id
_entity_poly.type
_entity_poly.pdbx_seq_one_letter_code
_entity_poly.pdbx_strand_id
1 'polypeptide(L)'
;MNYLDKSQLPTLADRLNYAMSERDIKQEPLAVAAGCTQASIQKLSSGKSMKSRFLPAIARALQVDIDWLDTGEVPGTQLESDTIYKLRPKDGTPFVLGELSPWDDLTPMDEDEVALPLYKEVEIASGLGRSSVQIDDGRKVRFSSYTLRKAGIDPSNAACATNIGNSNHPLILDRATLGIDKGMTKIIDGQVYALDHDGLLRIKFLYRIPGGLRLRSFNRDEYADEDYSFEQVMEDRIQIIGRVFWWSTLNPINTLLIS
;
A
#
# COMPACT_ATOMS: atom_id res chain seq x y z
N MET A 1 -20.07 22.60 -13.92
CA MET A 1 -19.39 23.88 -14.22
C MET A 1 -18.48 23.67 -15.40
N ASN A 2 -18.50 24.55 -16.40
CA ASN A 2 -17.49 24.51 -17.48
C ASN A 2 -16.21 25.16 -16.94
N TYR A 3 -15.13 24.37 -16.85
CA TYR A 3 -13.83 24.89 -16.48
C TYR A 3 -13.22 25.62 -17.68
N LEU A 4 -13.01 26.92 -17.54
CA LEU A 4 -12.26 27.71 -18.51
C LEU A 4 -10.76 27.55 -18.21
N ASP A 5 -9.95 27.44 -19.24
CA ASP A 5 -8.52 27.21 -19.09
C ASP A 5 -7.73 28.47 -18.68
N LYS A 6 -6.42 28.30 -18.44
CA LYS A 6 -5.52 29.39 -18.01
C LYS A 6 -5.39 30.52 -19.03
N SER A 7 -5.69 30.27 -20.32
CA SER A 7 -5.62 31.31 -21.36
C SER A 7 -6.81 32.28 -21.25
N GLN A 8 -7.93 31.78 -20.76
CA GLN A 8 -9.17 32.55 -20.58
C GLN A 8 -9.25 33.18 -19.18
N LEU A 9 -8.75 32.52 -18.15
CA LEU A 9 -8.74 32.97 -16.75
C LEU A 9 -7.32 32.89 -16.18
N PRO A 10 -6.45 33.84 -16.52
CA PRO A 10 -5.01 33.74 -16.24
C PRO A 10 -4.65 33.83 -14.76
N THR A 11 -5.47 34.53 -13.94
CA THR A 11 -5.12 34.73 -12.53
C THR A 11 -6.07 33.97 -11.61
N LEU A 12 -5.62 33.71 -10.37
CA LEU A 12 -6.47 33.17 -9.31
C LEU A 12 -7.70 34.06 -9.06
N ALA A 13 -7.52 35.38 -9.14
CA ALA A 13 -8.62 36.33 -8.96
C ALA A 13 -9.69 36.17 -10.05
N ASP A 14 -9.28 35.97 -11.31
CA ASP A 14 -10.20 35.76 -12.42
C ASP A 14 -10.99 34.46 -12.24
N ARG A 15 -10.31 33.37 -11.88
CA ARG A 15 -10.95 32.07 -11.63
C ARG A 15 -11.89 32.10 -10.44
N LEU A 16 -11.47 32.75 -9.34
CA LEU A 16 -12.30 32.92 -8.15
C LEU A 16 -13.57 33.72 -8.47
N ASN A 17 -13.45 34.84 -9.15
CA ASN A 17 -14.59 35.70 -9.54
C ASN A 17 -15.51 34.94 -10.50
N TYR A 18 -14.96 34.22 -11.46
CA TYR A 18 -15.73 33.38 -12.39
C TYR A 18 -16.52 32.29 -11.61
N ALA A 19 -15.85 31.56 -10.72
CA ALA A 19 -16.49 30.51 -9.92
C ALA A 19 -17.59 31.05 -9.00
N MET A 20 -17.38 32.23 -8.42
CA MET A 20 -18.38 32.94 -7.60
C MET A 20 -19.59 33.34 -8.42
N SER A 21 -19.37 33.84 -9.65
CA SER A 21 -20.43 34.23 -10.58
C SER A 21 -21.28 33.04 -11.05
N GLU A 22 -20.63 31.96 -11.44
CA GLU A 22 -21.30 30.72 -11.88
C GLU A 22 -22.16 30.08 -10.80
N ARG A 23 -21.81 30.28 -9.52
CA ARG A 23 -22.53 29.74 -8.36
C ARG A 23 -23.46 30.74 -7.71
N ASP A 24 -23.56 31.97 -8.23
CA ASP A 24 -24.28 33.09 -7.62
C ASP A 24 -23.98 33.28 -6.12
N ILE A 25 -22.72 33.09 -5.73
CA ILE A 25 -22.26 33.21 -4.34
C ILE A 25 -21.49 34.52 -4.18
N LYS A 26 -21.94 35.35 -3.23
CA LYS A 26 -21.27 36.59 -2.84
C LYS A 26 -20.11 36.33 -1.88
N GLN A 27 -19.22 37.33 -1.73
CA GLN A 27 -17.99 37.20 -0.92
C GLN A 27 -18.26 36.85 0.56
N GLU A 28 -19.31 37.41 1.16
CA GLU A 28 -19.65 37.19 2.57
C GLU A 28 -20.14 35.74 2.83
N PRO A 29 -21.14 35.20 2.11
CA PRO A 29 -21.52 33.79 2.24
C PRO A 29 -20.37 32.82 1.97
N LEU A 30 -19.53 33.12 0.97
CA LEU A 30 -18.35 32.30 0.66
C LEU A 30 -17.35 32.32 1.82
N ALA A 31 -17.13 33.48 2.45
CA ALA A 31 -16.23 33.59 3.59
C ALA A 31 -16.69 32.73 4.78
N VAL A 32 -17.98 32.75 5.06
CA VAL A 32 -18.60 31.92 6.11
C VAL A 32 -18.44 30.45 5.80
N ALA A 33 -18.76 30.03 4.57
CA ALA A 33 -18.64 28.63 4.13
C ALA A 33 -17.20 28.12 4.13
N ALA A 34 -16.22 28.97 3.83
CA ALA A 34 -14.80 28.64 3.82
C ALA A 34 -14.11 28.83 5.19
N GLY A 35 -14.83 29.26 6.22
CA GLY A 35 -14.27 29.50 7.56
C GLY A 35 -13.22 30.62 7.60
N CYS A 36 -13.37 31.65 6.76
CA CYS A 36 -12.45 32.79 6.69
C CYS A 36 -13.17 34.13 6.77
N THR A 37 -12.43 35.23 6.73
CA THR A 37 -13.03 36.58 6.75
C THR A 37 -13.36 37.04 5.34
N GLN A 38 -14.42 37.88 5.19
CA GLN A 38 -14.75 38.50 3.91
C GLN A 38 -13.57 39.29 3.32
N ALA A 39 -12.79 39.97 4.19
CA ALA A 39 -11.59 40.67 3.77
C ALA A 39 -10.56 39.74 3.12
N SER A 40 -10.47 38.45 3.52
CA SER A 40 -9.60 37.46 2.89
C SER A 40 -10.10 37.12 1.49
N ILE A 41 -11.38 36.92 1.29
CA ILE A 41 -11.97 36.70 -0.04
C ILE A 41 -11.77 37.92 -0.92
N GLN A 42 -12.00 39.12 -0.40
CA GLN A 42 -11.81 40.39 -1.14
C GLN A 42 -10.36 40.59 -1.61
N LYS A 43 -9.37 40.22 -0.79
CA LYS A 43 -7.96 40.31 -1.19
C LYS A 43 -7.63 39.35 -2.33
N LEU A 44 -8.19 38.13 -2.31
CA LEU A 44 -8.02 37.15 -3.36
C LEU A 44 -8.74 37.56 -4.65
N SER A 45 -10.00 37.97 -4.57
CA SER A 45 -10.81 38.37 -5.74
C SER A 45 -10.33 39.66 -6.40
N SER A 46 -9.63 40.53 -5.66
CA SER A 46 -9.02 41.76 -6.19
C SER A 46 -7.58 41.56 -6.69
N GLY A 47 -7.03 40.35 -6.61
CA GLY A 47 -5.65 40.07 -7.01
C GLY A 47 -4.57 40.61 -6.08
N LYS A 48 -4.95 41.20 -4.92
CA LYS A 48 -4.01 41.71 -3.92
C LYS A 48 -3.28 40.59 -3.16
N SER A 49 -3.78 39.38 -3.22
CA SER A 49 -3.15 38.18 -2.68
C SER A 49 -3.23 37.06 -3.71
N MET A 50 -2.12 36.38 -3.96
CA MET A 50 -2.04 35.26 -4.89
C MET A 50 -2.04 33.91 -4.18
N LYS A 51 -2.04 33.88 -2.84
CA LYS A 51 -2.01 32.65 -2.04
C LYS A 51 -2.87 32.81 -0.79
N SER A 52 -3.56 31.73 -0.39
CA SER A 52 -4.30 31.70 0.86
C SER A 52 -4.34 30.28 1.44
N ARG A 53 -4.15 30.16 2.75
CA ARG A 53 -4.33 28.90 3.47
C ARG A 53 -5.79 28.38 3.42
N PHE A 54 -6.72 29.26 3.07
CA PHE A 54 -8.15 28.91 2.95
C PHE A 54 -8.53 28.47 1.55
N LEU A 55 -7.61 28.42 0.59
CA LEU A 55 -7.90 28.06 -0.79
C LEU A 55 -8.59 26.67 -0.93
N PRO A 56 -8.19 25.62 -0.19
CA PRO A 56 -8.89 24.35 -0.22
C PRO A 56 -10.35 24.43 0.28
N ALA A 57 -10.60 25.23 1.29
CA ALA A 57 -11.95 25.44 1.84
C ALA A 57 -12.83 26.27 0.89
N ILE A 58 -12.23 27.26 0.22
CA ILE A 58 -12.88 28.08 -0.80
C ILE A 58 -13.26 27.22 -2.01
N ALA A 59 -12.33 26.40 -2.51
CA ALA A 59 -12.59 25.48 -3.63
C ALA A 59 -13.74 24.51 -3.31
N ARG A 60 -13.75 23.96 -2.09
CA ARG A 60 -14.83 23.08 -1.60
C ARG A 60 -16.16 23.80 -1.51
N ALA A 61 -16.19 25.02 -0.97
CA ALA A 61 -17.43 25.82 -0.83
C ALA A 61 -18.02 26.19 -2.20
N LEU A 62 -17.16 26.45 -3.19
CA LEU A 62 -17.53 26.72 -4.57
C LEU A 62 -17.78 25.44 -5.40
N GLN A 63 -17.49 24.24 -4.84
CA GLN A 63 -17.56 22.96 -5.55
C GLN A 63 -16.75 22.98 -6.86
N VAL A 64 -15.53 23.51 -6.81
CA VAL A 64 -14.59 23.53 -7.91
C VAL A 64 -13.34 22.76 -7.55
N ASP A 65 -12.61 22.33 -8.58
CA ASP A 65 -11.32 21.69 -8.39
C ASP A 65 -10.30 22.68 -7.83
N ILE A 66 -9.50 22.24 -6.87
CA ILE A 66 -8.51 23.10 -6.20
C ILE A 66 -7.35 23.45 -7.13
N ASP A 67 -6.89 22.51 -7.95
CA ASP A 67 -5.77 22.72 -8.84
C ASP A 67 -6.18 23.68 -9.96
N TRP A 68 -7.41 23.52 -10.47
CA TRP A 68 -7.96 24.52 -11.39
C TRP A 68 -8.07 25.91 -10.73
N LEU A 69 -8.54 26.02 -9.51
CA LEU A 69 -8.67 27.31 -8.85
C LEU A 69 -7.32 27.96 -8.61
N ASP A 70 -6.31 27.19 -8.20
CA ASP A 70 -4.97 27.68 -7.88
C ASP A 70 -4.12 27.94 -9.15
N THR A 71 -4.09 27.02 -10.08
CA THR A 71 -3.17 27.03 -11.25
C THR A 71 -3.85 27.30 -12.58
N GLY A 72 -5.17 27.05 -12.69
CA GLY A 72 -5.93 27.11 -13.94
C GLY A 72 -5.86 25.84 -14.76
N GLU A 73 -5.38 24.73 -14.22
CA GLU A 73 -5.37 23.43 -14.89
C GLU A 73 -6.78 22.84 -14.89
N VAL A 74 -7.35 22.57 -16.07
CA VAL A 74 -8.72 22.09 -16.21
C VAL A 74 -8.80 20.59 -15.90
N PRO A 75 -9.67 20.16 -14.94
CA PRO A 75 -9.87 18.74 -14.66
C PRO A 75 -10.32 18.00 -15.92
N GLY A 76 -9.63 16.93 -16.28
CA GLY A 76 -10.02 16.05 -17.39
C GLY A 76 -9.51 16.46 -18.79
N THR A 77 -8.69 17.50 -18.91
CA THR A 77 -7.88 17.69 -20.12
C THR A 77 -6.80 16.65 -20.13
N GLN A 78 -7.00 15.66 -21.01
CA GLN A 78 -6.11 14.53 -21.33
C GLN A 78 -4.85 14.45 -20.48
N LEU A 79 -4.79 13.41 -19.67
CA LEU A 79 -3.54 12.76 -19.32
C LEU A 79 -2.88 12.34 -20.64
N GLU A 80 -2.19 13.28 -21.31
CA GLU A 80 -1.07 12.87 -22.13
C GLU A 80 -0.17 12.04 -21.23
N SER A 81 0.40 10.98 -21.76
CA SER A 81 1.22 9.97 -21.10
C SER A 81 2.42 10.50 -20.31
N ASP A 82 2.48 11.76 -20.03
CA ASP A 82 3.53 12.50 -19.33
C ASP A 82 3.09 13.11 -17.99
N THR A 83 2.06 12.56 -17.34
CA THR A 83 1.72 13.02 -15.98
C THR A 83 2.75 12.47 -14.97
N ILE A 84 3.90 13.06 -15.05
CA ILE A 84 4.96 12.94 -14.06
C ILE A 84 4.47 13.67 -12.81
N TYR A 85 4.18 12.93 -11.75
CA TYR A 85 3.97 13.51 -10.43
C TYR A 85 5.28 14.15 -9.98
N LYS A 86 5.40 15.46 -10.17
CA LYS A 86 6.55 16.24 -9.67
C LYS A 86 6.42 16.38 -8.17
N LEU A 87 6.91 15.40 -7.43
CA LEU A 87 7.25 15.60 -6.03
C LEU A 87 8.43 16.57 -5.99
N ARG A 88 8.24 17.75 -5.42
CA ARG A 88 9.35 18.71 -5.23
C ARG A 88 10.14 18.29 -3.99
N PRO A 89 11.40 17.88 -4.12
CA PRO A 89 12.31 17.82 -3.00
C PRO A 89 12.42 19.19 -2.32
N LYS A 90 12.78 19.23 -1.04
CA LYS A 90 12.94 20.48 -0.28
C LYS A 90 14.00 21.43 -0.87
N ASP A 91 14.88 20.94 -1.72
CA ASP A 91 15.94 21.68 -2.43
C ASP A 91 15.47 22.28 -3.76
N GLY A 92 14.21 22.12 -4.13
CA GLY A 92 13.64 22.71 -5.34
C GLY A 92 13.95 21.99 -6.65
N THR A 93 14.67 20.86 -6.63
CA THR A 93 14.87 20.04 -7.83
C THR A 93 13.59 19.30 -8.18
N PRO A 94 13.15 19.26 -9.46
CA PRO A 94 11.98 18.49 -9.83
C PRO A 94 12.31 16.99 -9.72
N PHE A 95 11.56 16.27 -8.89
CA PHE A 95 11.60 14.81 -8.89
C PHE A 95 10.79 14.30 -10.08
N VAL A 96 11.46 13.69 -11.02
CA VAL A 96 10.84 13.01 -12.16
C VAL A 96 10.72 11.53 -11.76
N LEU A 97 9.49 11.05 -11.54
CA LEU A 97 9.26 9.61 -11.52
C LEU A 97 9.63 9.09 -12.91
N GLY A 98 10.59 8.18 -12.98
CA GLY A 98 10.93 7.49 -14.22
C GLY A 98 9.71 6.80 -14.82
N GLU A 99 9.76 6.53 -16.10
CA GLU A 99 8.74 5.73 -16.77
C GLU A 99 8.54 4.41 -16.03
N LEU A 100 7.27 4.04 -15.79
CA LEU A 100 6.93 2.69 -15.32
C LEU A 100 7.34 1.72 -16.43
N SER A 101 8.51 1.12 -16.30
CA SER A 101 8.94 0.05 -17.19
C SER A 101 8.26 -1.24 -16.75
N PRO A 102 7.30 -1.78 -17.54
CA PRO A 102 6.73 -3.09 -17.24
C PRO A 102 7.85 -4.15 -17.37
N TRP A 103 7.95 -5.03 -16.39
CA TRP A 103 8.90 -6.15 -16.41
C TRP A 103 8.16 -7.48 -16.53
N ASP A 104 8.81 -8.43 -17.18
CA ASP A 104 8.40 -9.82 -17.30
C ASP A 104 9.56 -10.75 -16.91
N ASP A 105 9.37 -12.05 -17.03
CA ASP A 105 10.41 -13.05 -16.69
C ASP A 105 11.67 -12.95 -17.56
N LEU A 106 11.61 -12.26 -18.70
CA LEU A 106 12.72 -12.05 -19.63
C LEU A 106 13.46 -10.73 -19.36
N THR A 107 12.87 -9.83 -18.60
CA THR A 107 13.49 -8.54 -18.27
C THR A 107 14.65 -8.76 -17.30
N PRO A 108 15.88 -8.31 -17.61
CA PRO A 108 17.01 -8.40 -16.68
C PRO A 108 16.67 -7.74 -15.33
N MET A 109 17.25 -8.27 -14.26
CA MET A 109 17.15 -7.62 -12.93
C MET A 109 18.06 -6.40 -12.89
N ASP A 110 17.59 -5.33 -12.27
CA ASP A 110 18.41 -4.16 -11.98
C ASP A 110 19.41 -4.46 -10.85
N GLU A 111 20.48 -3.66 -10.75
CA GLU A 111 21.55 -3.86 -9.74
C GLU A 111 21.03 -3.77 -8.29
N ASP A 112 19.89 -3.12 -8.07
CA ASP A 112 19.23 -2.96 -6.77
C ASP A 112 18.08 -3.94 -6.54
N GLU A 113 17.88 -4.91 -7.42
CA GLU A 113 16.88 -5.96 -7.30
C GLU A 113 17.49 -7.30 -6.92
N VAL A 114 16.70 -8.12 -6.24
CA VAL A 114 17.00 -9.53 -5.95
C VAL A 114 15.78 -10.39 -6.24
N ALA A 115 16.01 -11.59 -6.76
CA ALA A 115 14.97 -12.58 -7.00
C ALA A 115 14.84 -13.49 -5.78
N LEU A 116 13.75 -13.36 -5.04
CA LEU A 116 13.47 -14.18 -3.87
C LEU A 116 12.70 -15.45 -4.27
N PRO A 117 13.07 -16.63 -3.73
CA PRO A 117 12.33 -17.86 -3.96
C PRO A 117 10.93 -17.80 -3.34
N LEU A 118 9.96 -18.44 -3.97
CA LEU A 118 8.58 -18.54 -3.49
C LEU A 118 8.34 -19.92 -2.87
N TYR A 119 7.87 -19.95 -1.63
CA TYR A 119 7.41 -21.18 -0.99
C TYR A 119 5.96 -21.48 -1.37
N LYS A 120 5.69 -22.76 -1.62
CA LYS A 120 4.33 -23.28 -1.84
C LYS A 120 4.14 -24.59 -1.11
N GLU A 121 2.88 -24.94 -0.86
CA GLU A 121 2.50 -26.28 -0.44
C GLU A 121 2.46 -27.20 -1.66
N VAL A 122 3.05 -28.37 -1.54
CA VAL A 122 3.06 -29.41 -2.58
C VAL A 122 2.48 -30.68 -2.00
N GLU A 123 1.44 -31.23 -2.63
CA GLU A 123 0.97 -32.58 -2.30
C GLU A 123 2.04 -33.62 -2.63
N ILE A 124 2.42 -34.42 -1.63
CA ILE A 124 3.35 -35.51 -1.85
C ILE A 124 2.57 -36.67 -2.48
N ALA A 125 2.98 -37.08 -3.68
CA ALA A 125 2.34 -38.13 -4.49
C ALA A 125 2.35 -39.55 -3.86
N SER A 126 2.55 -39.67 -2.55
CA SER A 126 2.69 -40.96 -1.84
C SER A 126 1.34 -41.58 -1.35
N GLY A 127 0.20 -41.09 -1.82
CA GLY A 127 -1.11 -41.69 -1.53
C GLY A 127 -1.61 -41.56 -0.08
N LEU A 128 -0.88 -40.80 0.78
CA LEU A 128 -1.23 -40.62 2.19
C LEU A 128 -1.81 -39.22 2.49
N GLY A 129 -2.08 -38.39 1.44
CA GLY A 129 -2.63 -37.04 1.61
C GLY A 129 -1.72 -36.09 2.41
N ARG A 130 -0.41 -36.32 2.37
CA ARG A 130 0.56 -35.42 3.04
C ARG A 130 1.02 -34.32 2.10
N SER A 131 1.00 -33.11 2.60
CA SER A 131 1.60 -31.93 1.95
C SER A 131 3.03 -31.73 2.42
N SER A 132 3.79 -30.96 1.68
CA SER A 132 5.15 -30.52 2.04
C SER A 132 5.32 -29.09 1.62
N VAL A 133 5.91 -28.27 2.49
CA VAL A 133 6.29 -26.90 2.15
C VAL A 133 7.61 -26.94 1.38
N GLN A 134 7.58 -26.55 0.12
CA GLN A 134 8.75 -26.57 -0.78
C GLN A 134 8.94 -25.21 -1.44
N ILE A 135 10.17 -24.98 -1.93
CA ILE A 135 10.47 -23.82 -2.79
C ILE A 135 9.91 -24.12 -4.18
N ASP A 136 9.18 -23.17 -4.76
CA ASP A 136 8.75 -23.23 -6.15
C ASP A 136 9.94 -22.88 -7.05
N ASP A 137 10.56 -23.88 -7.68
CA ASP A 137 11.75 -23.69 -8.52
C ASP A 137 11.50 -22.86 -9.78
N GLY A 138 10.23 -22.65 -10.16
CA GLY A 138 9.84 -21.89 -11.35
C GLY A 138 9.43 -20.45 -11.10
N ARG A 139 9.06 -20.10 -9.88
CA ARG A 139 8.55 -18.74 -9.56
C ARG A 139 9.44 -18.01 -8.57
N LYS A 140 9.81 -16.79 -8.94
CA LYS A 140 10.56 -15.88 -8.09
C LYS A 140 9.80 -14.55 -7.98
N VAL A 141 9.98 -13.88 -6.86
CA VAL A 141 9.44 -12.54 -6.63
C VAL A 141 10.61 -11.57 -6.65
N ARG A 142 10.55 -10.56 -7.53
CA ARG A 142 11.54 -9.48 -7.53
C ARG A 142 11.33 -8.58 -6.32
N PHE A 143 12.40 -8.27 -5.64
CA PHE A 143 12.38 -7.50 -4.42
C PHE A 143 13.50 -6.47 -4.42
N SER A 144 13.24 -5.27 -3.92
CA SER A 144 14.27 -4.25 -3.82
C SER A 144 15.28 -4.60 -2.74
N SER A 145 16.56 -4.59 -3.09
CA SER A 145 17.69 -4.73 -2.15
C SER A 145 17.68 -3.65 -1.07
N TYR A 146 17.17 -2.45 -1.40
CA TYR A 146 16.99 -1.38 -0.43
C TYR A 146 15.99 -1.76 0.67
N THR A 147 14.86 -2.37 0.31
CA THR A 147 13.85 -2.81 1.28
C THR A 147 14.40 -3.86 2.23
N LEU A 148 15.15 -4.85 1.71
CA LEU A 148 15.80 -5.88 2.55
C LEU A 148 16.83 -5.27 3.50
N ARG A 149 17.71 -4.39 2.99
CA ARG A 149 18.70 -3.68 3.83
C ARG A 149 18.04 -2.85 4.91
N LYS A 150 16.96 -2.11 4.58
CA LYS A 150 16.21 -1.31 5.55
C LYS A 150 15.56 -2.18 6.63
N ALA A 151 15.14 -3.39 6.28
CA ALA A 151 14.58 -4.36 7.21
C ALA A 151 15.67 -5.15 7.98
N GLY A 152 16.96 -4.96 7.66
CA GLY A 152 18.09 -5.66 8.28
C GLY A 152 18.18 -7.14 7.88
N ILE A 153 17.74 -7.49 6.67
CA ILE A 153 17.62 -8.86 6.18
C ILE A 153 18.69 -9.14 5.16
N ASP A 154 19.40 -10.25 5.36
CA ASP A 154 20.31 -10.79 4.36
C ASP A 154 19.47 -11.38 3.21
N PRO A 155 19.72 -10.97 1.95
CA PRO A 155 19.02 -11.52 0.79
C PRO A 155 19.05 -13.04 0.67
N SER A 156 20.12 -13.69 1.12
CA SER A 156 20.24 -15.17 1.11
C SER A 156 19.26 -15.86 2.07
N ASN A 157 18.80 -15.14 3.10
CA ASN A 157 17.80 -15.59 4.06
C ASN A 157 16.39 -15.16 3.68
N ALA A 158 16.23 -14.28 2.70
CA ALA A 158 14.92 -13.82 2.29
C ALA A 158 14.21 -14.84 1.38
N ALA A 159 12.92 -15.01 1.59
CA ALA A 159 12.06 -15.81 0.75
C ALA A 159 10.65 -15.20 0.70
N CYS A 160 9.83 -15.64 -0.24
CA CYS A 160 8.42 -15.27 -0.31
C CYS A 160 7.52 -16.48 -0.07
N ALA A 161 6.27 -16.22 0.31
CA ALA A 161 5.19 -17.21 0.33
C ALA A 161 3.86 -16.54 -0.05
N THR A 162 2.87 -17.35 -0.39
CA THR A 162 1.50 -16.87 -0.59
C THR A 162 0.68 -17.20 0.65
N ASN A 163 0.00 -16.21 1.22
CA ASN A 163 -0.98 -16.44 2.29
C ASN A 163 -2.24 -17.08 1.69
N ILE A 164 -2.69 -18.18 2.26
CA ILE A 164 -3.94 -18.85 1.85
C ILE A 164 -4.93 -18.79 3.01
N GLY A 165 -6.15 -18.35 2.69
CA GLY A 165 -7.25 -18.26 3.63
C GLY A 165 -7.34 -16.94 4.38
N ASN A 166 -8.31 -16.86 5.30
CA ASN A 166 -8.72 -15.64 5.99
C ASN A 166 -8.29 -15.58 7.47
N SER A 167 -7.44 -16.50 7.93
CA SER A 167 -7.06 -16.57 9.35
C SER A 167 -6.39 -15.30 9.87
N ASN A 168 -5.78 -14.48 9.00
CA ASN A 168 -5.17 -13.21 9.34
C ASN A 168 -5.91 -11.99 8.76
N HIS A 169 -7.15 -12.18 8.26
CA HIS A 169 -8.00 -11.09 7.81
C HIS A 169 -8.36 -10.16 8.99
N PRO A 170 -8.47 -8.83 8.84
CA PRO A 170 -8.18 -8.05 7.64
C PRO A 170 -6.70 -7.59 7.50
N LEU A 171 -5.82 -8.00 8.41
CA LEU A 171 -4.42 -7.54 8.40
C LEU A 171 -3.64 -8.09 7.21
N ILE A 172 -3.78 -9.40 6.95
CA ILE A 172 -3.17 -10.09 5.80
C ILE A 172 -4.32 -10.78 5.05
N LEU A 173 -4.58 -10.33 3.84
CA LEU A 173 -5.68 -10.85 3.03
C LEU A 173 -5.32 -12.20 2.41
N ASP A 174 -6.35 -12.93 1.97
CA ASP A 174 -6.15 -14.12 1.16
C ASP A 174 -5.35 -13.79 -0.11
N ARG A 175 -4.46 -14.68 -0.51
CA ARG A 175 -3.52 -14.53 -1.65
C ARG A 175 -2.52 -13.38 -1.54
N ALA A 176 -2.35 -12.77 -0.37
CA ALA A 176 -1.27 -11.82 -0.14
C ALA A 176 0.09 -12.49 -0.35
N THR A 177 1.01 -11.79 -0.99
CA THR A 177 2.42 -12.20 -1.04
C THR A 177 3.12 -11.75 0.24
N LEU A 178 3.84 -12.67 0.86
CA LEU A 178 4.58 -12.46 2.12
C LEU A 178 6.07 -12.47 1.84
N GLY A 179 6.82 -11.60 2.53
CA GLY A 179 8.27 -11.66 2.63
C GLY A 179 8.68 -12.29 3.97
N ILE A 180 9.52 -13.32 3.91
CA ILE A 180 9.94 -14.14 5.06
C ILE A 180 11.44 -14.03 5.25
N ASP A 181 11.87 -13.74 6.47
CA ASP A 181 13.26 -13.81 6.91
C ASP A 181 13.52 -15.17 7.58
N LYS A 182 14.14 -16.10 6.83
CA LYS A 182 14.52 -17.44 7.32
C LYS A 182 15.64 -17.41 8.35
N GLY A 183 16.41 -16.32 8.41
CA GLY A 183 17.45 -16.13 9.42
C GLY A 183 16.87 -15.84 10.81
N MET A 184 15.58 -15.45 10.89
CA MET A 184 14.92 -15.09 12.15
C MET A 184 13.88 -16.16 12.55
N THR A 185 14.37 -17.27 13.13
CA THR A 185 13.52 -18.33 13.68
C THR A 185 13.32 -18.19 15.20
N LYS A 186 14.10 -17.33 15.87
CA LYS A 186 13.88 -16.99 17.29
C LYS A 186 12.57 -16.25 17.47
N ILE A 187 11.72 -16.76 18.37
CA ILE A 187 10.40 -16.17 18.62
C ILE A 187 10.53 -14.84 19.34
N ILE A 188 9.96 -13.81 18.74
CA ILE A 188 9.65 -12.53 19.34
C ILE A 188 8.13 -12.50 19.51
N ASP A 189 7.65 -12.45 20.76
CA ASP A 189 6.24 -12.55 21.07
C ASP A 189 5.44 -11.47 20.33
N GLY A 190 4.34 -11.91 19.69
CA GLY A 190 3.46 -11.03 18.94
C GLY A 190 3.92 -10.68 17.52
N GLN A 191 5.03 -11.26 17.03
CA GLN A 191 5.43 -11.15 15.63
C GLN A 191 4.81 -12.27 14.79
N VAL A 192 4.69 -12.01 13.49
CA VAL A 192 4.12 -12.96 12.50
C VAL A 192 5.22 -13.87 11.98
N TYR A 193 4.93 -15.16 11.91
CA TYR A 193 5.84 -16.18 11.41
C TYR A 193 5.17 -17.07 10.39
N ALA A 194 5.96 -17.53 9.44
CA ALA A 194 5.62 -18.65 8.57
C ALA A 194 6.08 -19.95 9.24
N LEU A 195 5.20 -20.91 9.26
CA LEU A 195 5.40 -22.23 9.88
C LEU A 195 5.16 -23.33 8.85
N ASP A 196 5.97 -24.39 8.94
CA ASP A 196 5.63 -25.70 8.40
C ASP A 196 4.99 -26.50 9.54
N HIS A 197 3.72 -26.88 9.38
CA HIS A 197 2.99 -27.70 10.34
C HIS A 197 2.54 -28.99 9.68
N ASP A 198 3.35 -30.02 9.81
CA ASP A 198 3.20 -31.33 9.14
C ASP A 198 2.95 -31.18 7.61
N GLY A 199 3.72 -30.29 6.98
CA GLY A 199 3.63 -30.00 5.54
C GLY A 199 2.65 -28.90 5.14
N LEU A 200 1.89 -28.35 6.07
CA LEU A 200 0.99 -27.22 5.83
C LEU A 200 1.71 -25.90 6.12
N LEU A 201 1.69 -25.01 5.16
CA LEU A 201 2.20 -23.64 5.36
C LEU A 201 1.19 -22.82 6.16
N ARG A 202 1.54 -22.42 7.38
CA ARG A 202 0.69 -21.62 8.25
C ARG A 202 1.34 -20.27 8.56
N ILE A 203 0.54 -19.23 8.59
CA ILE A 203 0.96 -17.88 8.96
C ILE A 203 0.26 -17.50 10.25
N LYS A 204 1.05 -17.34 11.33
CA LYS A 204 0.53 -17.11 12.68
C LYS A 204 1.38 -16.11 13.46
N PHE A 205 0.75 -15.42 14.37
CA PHE A 205 1.42 -14.70 15.44
C PHE A 205 1.91 -15.70 16.47
N LEU A 206 3.18 -15.66 16.85
CA LEU A 206 3.75 -16.56 17.82
C LEU A 206 3.93 -15.88 19.17
N TYR A 207 3.65 -16.64 20.22
CA TYR A 207 3.89 -16.25 21.60
C TYR A 207 4.50 -17.43 22.37
N ARG A 208 5.54 -17.14 23.15
CA ARG A 208 6.08 -18.12 24.09
C ARG A 208 5.15 -18.21 25.28
N ILE A 209 4.78 -19.42 25.67
CA ILE A 209 4.03 -19.71 26.88
C ILE A 209 4.85 -20.66 27.76
N PRO A 210 4.58 -20.75 29.07
CA PRO A 210 5.26 -21.71 29.93
C PRO A 210 5.13 -23.15 29.39
N GLY A 211 6.26 -23.77 29.06
CA GLY A 211 6.31 -25.14 28.54
C GLY A 211 5.90 -25.31 27.09
N GLY A 212 5.74 -24.23 26.32
CA GLY A 212 5.24 -24.39 24.96
C GLY A 212 5.19 -23.12 24.11
N LEU A 213 4.35 -23.19 23.12
CA LEU A 213 4.16 -22.20 22.07
C LEU A 213 2.67 -21.95 21.83
N ARG A 214 2.27 -20.68 21.71
CA ARG A 214 0.93 -20.29 21.27
C ARG A 214 0.98 -19.78 19.84
N LEU A 215 0.12 -20.35 19.00
CA LEU A 215 -0.17 -19.89 17.65
C LEU A 215 -1.47 -19.10 17.67
N ARG A 216 -1.42 -17.84 17.20
CA ARG A 216 -2.57 -16.94 17.17
C ARG A 216 -2.83 -16.44 15.77
N SER A 217 -4.09 -16.45 15.37
CA SER A 217 -4.57 -15.79 14.17
C SER A 217 -4.91 -14.33 14.45
N PHE A 218 -4.86 -13.44 13.44
CA PHE A 218 -5.37 -12.08 13.59
C PHE A 218 -6.91 -12.09 13.66
N ASN A 219 -7.57 -12.90 12.82
CA ASN A 219 -9.01 -13.13 12.82
C ASN A 219 -9.40 -14.06 13.97
N ARG A 220 -9.49 -13.51 15.16
CA ARG A 220 -9.73 -14.26 16.41
C ARG A 220 -11.19 -14.67 16.59
N ASP A 221 -12.10 -14.03 15.88
CA ASP A 221 -13.52 -14.32 15.96
C ASP A 221 -13.85 -15.69 15.33
N GLU A 222 -13.10 -16.06 14.29
CA GLU A 222 -13.25 -17.35 13.61
C GLU A 222 -12.18 -18.38 13.99
N TYR A 223 -11.01 -17.93 14.46
CA TYR A 223 -9.84 -18.77 14.74
C TYR A 223 -9.35 -18.57 16.16
N ALA A 224 -9.64 -19.51 17.03
CA ALA A 224 -9.16 -19.50 18.41
C ALA A 224 -7.63 -19.62 18.49
N ASP A 225 -7.05 -19.19 19.63
CA ASP A 225 -5.65 -19.44 19.93
C ASP A 225 -5.40 -20.96 20.07
N GLU A 226 -4.26 -21.40 19.57
CA GLU A 226 -3.82 -22.79 19.62
C GLU A 226 -2.56 -22.86 20.50
N ASP A 227 -2.64 -23.57 21.60
CA ASP A 227 -1.52 -23.78 22.53
C ASP A 227 -0.93 -25.18 22.35
N TYR A 228 0.39 -25.25 22.16
CA TYR A 228 1.14 -26.49 21.98
C TYR A 228 2.21 -26.60 23.05
N SER A 229 2.31 -27.75 23.73
CA SER A 229 3.48 -28.07 24.55
C SER A 229 4.71 -28.30 23.65
N PHE A 230 5.93 -28.28 24.22
CA PHE A 230 7.12 -28.56 23.40
C PHE A 230 7.09 -29.99 22.82
N GLU A 231 6.50 -30.97 23.54
CA GLU A 231 6.29 -32.31 23.04
C GLU A 231 5.36 -32.31 21.83
N GLN A 232 4.22 -31.62 21.90
CA GLN A 232 3.27 -31.49 20.80
C GLN A 232 3.88 -30.77 19.60
N VAL A 233 4.70 -29.72 19.80
CA VAL A 233 5.42 -29.05 18.71
C VAL A 233 6.29 -30.04 17.92
N MET A 234 6.91 -30.99 18.61
CA MET A 234 7.74 -32.02 17.98
C MET A 234 6.89 -33.13 17.32
N GLU A 235 5.85 -33.62 17.99
CA GLU A 235 4.94 -34.66 17.50
C GLU A 235 4.17 -34.19 16.24
N ASP A 236 3.64 -32.97 16.29
CA ASP A 236 2.88 -32.35 15.19
C ASP A 236 3.79 -31.72 14.14
N ARG A 237 5.11 -31.87 14.28
CA ARG A 237 6.15 -31.36 13.33
C ARG A 237 5.97 -29.88 13.01
N ILE A 238 5.74 -29.08 14.01
CA ILE A 238 5.67 -27.63 13.86
C ILE A 238 7.08 -27.06 13.76
N GLN A 239 7.43 -26.51 12.62
CA GLN A 239 8.73 -25.91 12.35
C GLN A 239 8.57 -24.44 11.96
N ILE A 240 9.40 -23.56 12.57
CA ILE A 240 9.42 -22.14 12.19
C ILE A 240 10.29 -21.99 10.96
N ILE A 241 9.68 -21.60 9.83
CA ILE A 241 10.38 -21.27 8.58
C ILE A 241 11.11 -19.94 8.74
N GLY A 242 10.44 -18.92 9.30
CA GLY A 242 11.02 -17.60 9.51
C GLY A 242 9.99 -16.55 9.88
N ARG A 243 10.48 -15.36 10.23
CA ARG A 243 9.64 -14.21 10.57
C ARG A 243 9.11 -13.54 9.30
N VAL A 244 7.82 -13.24 9.26
CA VAL A 244 7.22 -12.44 8.19
C VAL A 244 7.57 -10.96 8.44
N PHE A 245 8.27 -10.32 7.51
CA PHE A 245 8.70 -8.94 7.62
C PHE A 245 7.94 -7.99 6.69
N TRP A 246 7.24 -8.53 5.71
CA TRP A 246 6.52 -7.77 4.70
C TRP A 246 5.35 -8.56 4.13
N TRP A 247 4.29 -7.86 3.72
CA TRP A 247 3.21 -8.44 2.92
C TRP A 247 2.60 -7.40 2.00
N SER A 248 2.04 -7.88 0.88
CA SER A 248 1.36 -7.08 -0.12
C SER A 248 0.20 -7.86 -0.73
N THR A 249 -0.87 -7.18 -1.04
CA THR A 249 -2.06 -7.76 -1.66
C THR A 249 -2.34 -7.09 -2.99
N LEU A 250 -2.58 -7.89 -4.03
CA LEU A 250 -3.08 -7.43 -5.31
C LEU A 250 -4.61 -7.51 -5.29
N ASN A 251 -5.28 -6.41 -5.64
CA ASN A 251 -6.74 -6.36 -5.80
C ASN A 251 -7.06 -6.25 -7.30
N PRO A 252 -7.22 -7.36 -8.03
CA PRO A 252 -7.57 -7.34 -9.43
C PRO A 252 -8.99 -6.78 -9.62
N ILE A 253 -9.19 -5.94 -10.63
CA ILE A 253 -10.46 -5.25 -10.92
C ILE A 253 -11.63 -6.24 -11.06
N ASN A 254 -11.38 -7.46 -11.52
CA ASN A 254 -12.41 -8.49 -11.75
C ASN A 254 -12.97 -9.12 -10.46
N THR A 255 -12.36 -8.87 -9.30
CA THR A 255 -12.85 -9.41 -8.01
C THR A 255 -14.04 -8.60 -7.47
N LEU A 256 -14.28 -7.40 -7.97
CA LEU A 256 -15.38 -6.52 -7.53
C LEU A 256 -16.68 -6.74 -8.32
N LEU A 257 -16.71 -7.63 -9.31
CA LEU A 257 -17.88 -7.88 -10.16
C LEU A 257 -18.59 -9.21 -9.86
N ILE A 258 -18.22 -9.92 -8.80
CA ILE A 258 -18.85 -11.18 -8.40
C ILE A 258 -19.30 -11.04 -6.94
N SER A 259 -20.32 -10.26 -6.74
CA SER A 259 -21.17 -10.32 -5.53
C SER A 259 -22.60 -9.97 -5.90
#